data_b5a2a552efaa93ddd72fc006b9091716
#
_entry.id   b5a2a552efaa93ddd72fc006b9091716
#
_cell.length_a   1.000
_cell.length_b   1.000
_cell.length_c   1.000
_cell.angle_alpha   90.00
_cell.angle_beta   90.00
_cell.angle_gamma   90.00
#
_symmetry.space_group_name_H-M   'P 1'
#
loop_
_entity.id
_entity.type
_entity.pdbx_description
1 polymer ?
#
loop_
_entity_poly.entity_id
_entity_poly.type
_entity_poly.pdbx_seq_one_letter_code
_entity_poly.pdbx_strand_id
1 'polypeptide(L)'
;MAPAHSAADGRARIVTLTPSLTEAVCALGHCEQLVATDRHSAWPAQVQRLPKVGGLADAHIERIVALRPTLVLLGPRSRAGARLQELGVPVLMLEARNHAAVRRMLFTLGEALGTPPTQVAALVAQMDADLSAAAARLPAALRGRTVYVEISAAPHGASNQSFIGETVARLGLVNVVQSESAPFIKINPELLLRRPPDFIIGARATLTHLAERPGWALLPAVRQRQVCQLDEERMGLLLRPGHRMGEAAHMLVDCLRDLPPPS
;
A
#
# COMPACT_ATOMS: atom_id res chain seq x y z
N MET A 1 -10.85 -11.26 -26.52
CA MET A 1 -12.13 -10.51 -26.63
C MET A 1 -13.00 -10.94 -25.46
N ALA A 2 -13.12 -10.10 -24.44
CA ALA A 2 -14.04 -10.39 -23.31
C ALA A 2 -15.44 -9.88 -23.70
N PRO A 3 -16.53 -10.61 -23.38
CA PRO A 3 -17.88 -10.15 -23.69
C PRO A 3 -18.26 -8.99 -22.79
N ALA A 4 -18.65 -7.86 -23.42
CA ALA A 4 -19.27 -6.75 -22.73
C ALA A 4 -20.65 -7.21 -22.20
N HIS A 5 -20.77 -7.41 -20.88
CA HIS A 5 -22.07 -7.62 -20.25
C HIS A 5 -22.71 -6.24 -20.02
N SER A 6 -23.72 -5.96 -20.79
CA SER A 6 -24.59 -4.77 -20.65
C SER A 6 -25.33 -4.84 -19.30
N ALA A 7 -25.04 -3.88 -18.43
CA ALA A 7 -25.86 -3.62 -17.25
C ALA A 7 -27.20 -2.98 -17.70
N ALA A 8 -28.30 -3.30 -17.02
CA ALA A 8 -29.64 -2.84 -17.35
C ALA A 8 -29.83 -1.30 -17.39
N ASP A 9 -28.86 -0.52 -16.83
CA ASP A 9 -28.87 0.95 -16.78
C ASP A 9 -27.65 1.59 -17.47
N GLY A 10 -26.84 0.86 -18.24
CA GLY A 10 -25.68 1.39 -18.96
C GLY A 10 -24.52 1.89 -18.04
N ARG A 11 -24.69 1.95 -16.73
CA ARG A 11 -23.68 2.40 -15.77
C ARG A 11 -22.82 1.23 -15.30
N ALA A 12 -21.49 1.41 -15.32
CA ALA A 12 -20.57 0.45 -14.74
C ALA A 12 -20.82 0.30 -13.22
N ARG A 13 -20.74 -0.94 -12.73
CA ARG A 13 -20.91 -1.32 -11.31
C ARG A 13 -19.67 -2.01 -10.83
N ILE A 14 -18.83 -1.30 -10.10
CA ILE A 14 -17.50 -1.76 -9.71
C ILE A 14 -17.52 -2.18 -8.25
N VAL A 15 -16.93 -3.34 -7.97
CA VAL A 15 -16.62 -3.80 -6.60
C VAL A 15 -15.10 -3.90 -6.45
N THR A 16 -14.56 -3.39 -5.37
CA THR A 16 -13.12 -3.49 -5.06
C THR A 16 -12.90 -4.30 -3.78
N LEU A 17 -11.88 -5.16 -3.80
CA LEU A 17 -11.52 -6.03 -2.66
C LEU A 17 -10.17 -5.67 -2.02
N THR A 18 -9.63 -4.49 -2.34
CA THR A 18 -8.43 -3.93 -1.70
C THR A 18 -8.50 -2.41 -1.66
N PRO A 19 -8.04 -1.76 -0.57
CA PRO A 19 -8.11 -0.31 -0.41
C PRO A 19 -7.38 0.46 -1.52
N SER A 20 -6.21 0.00 -1.95
CA SER A 20 -5.43 0.65 -3.00
C SER A 20 -6.16 0.73 -4.34
N LEU A 21 -6.96 -0.31 -4.69
CA LEU A 21 -7.78 -0.31 -5.90
C LEU A 21 -8.99 0.60 -5.76
N THR A 22 -9.62 0.65 -4.58
CA THR A 22 -10.69 1.63 -4.28
C THR A 22 -10.20 3.05 -4.49
N GLU A 23 -9.04 3.38 -3.92
CA GLU A 23 -8.42 4.69 -4.04
C GLU A 23 -8.06 5.02 -5.50
N ALA A 24 -7.52 4.05 -6.25
CA ALA A 24 -7.16 4.23 -7.65
C ALA A 24 -8.38 4.46 -8.57
N VAL A 25 -9.49 3.70 -8.36
CA VAL A 25 -10.75 3.91 -9.09
C VAL A 25 -11.26 5.34 -8.88
N CYS A 26 -11.23 5.82 -7.64
CA CYS A 26 -11.66 7.18 -7.32
C CYS A 26 -10.74 8.24 -7.93
N ALA A 27 -9.41 8.05 -7.87
CA ALA A 27 -8.45 8.98 -8.45
C ALA A 27 -8.53 9.08 -9.98
N LEU A 28 -8.98 8.01 -10.63
CA LEU A 28 -9.23 7.97 -12.07
C LEU A 28 -10.61 8.55 -12.47
N GLY A 29 -11.41 9.07 -11.50
CA GLY A 29 -12.69 9.71 -11.77
C GLY A 29 -13.90 8.79 -11.78
N HIS A 30 -13.76 7.52 -11.37
CA HIS A 30 -14.83 6.51 -11.42
C HIS A 30 -15.42 6.16 -10.05
N CYS A 31 -15.26 7.01 -9.05
CA CYS A 31 -15.70 6.76 -7.68
C CYS A 31 -17.21 6.47 -7.56
N GLU A 32 -18.03 7.17 -8.34
CA GLU A 32 -19.49 7.00 -8.40
C GLU A 32 -19.95 5.66 -9.00
N GLN A 33 -19.04 4.92 -9.64
CA GLN A 33 -19.31 3.60 -10.18
C GLN A 33 -19.07 2.49 -9.13
N LEU A 34 -18.46 2.82 -8.00
CA LEU A 34 -18.27 1.88 -6.90
C LEU A 34 -19.61 1.55 -6.24
N VAL A 35 -19.97 0.28 -6.21
CA VAL A 35 -21.20 -0.22 -5.56
C VAL A 35 -20.92 -0.95 -4.25
N ALA A 36 -19.68 -1.40 -4.01
CA ALA A 36 -19.19 -1.95 -2.76
C ALA A 36 -17.67 -1.95 -2.71
N THR A 37 -17.12 -2.01 -1.50
CA THR A 37 -15.68 -2.06 -1.27
C THR A 37 -15.33 -3.12 -0.21
N ASP A 38 -14.03 -3.40 -0.07
CA ASP A 38 -13.55 -4.16 1.09
C ASP A 38 -13.74 -3.38 2.40
N ARG A 39 -13.58 -4.11 3.55
CA ARG A 39 -13.81 -3.55 4.89
C ARG A 39 -12.83 -2.44 5.28
N HIS A 40 -11.62 -2.41 4.68
CA HIS A 40 -10.55 -1.48 5.04
C HIS A 40 -10.50 -0.25 4.12
N SER A 41 -11.35 -0.20 3.10
CA SER A 41 -11.49 0.97 2.23
C SER A 41 -12.22 2.10 2.95
N ALA A 42 -11.47 3.13 3.34
CA ALA A 42 -11.97 4.28 4.08
C ALA A 42 -11.71 5.63 3.36
N TRP A 43 -10.90 5.62 2.30
CA TRP A 43 -10.56 6.81 1.53
C TRP A 43 -10.92 6.64 0.04
N PRO A 44 -11.43 7.70 -0.63
CA PRO A 44 -11.89 8.97 -0.06
C PRO A 44 -13.14 8.79 0.84
N ALA A 45 -13.49 9.79 1.64
CA ALA A 45 -14.54 9.67 2.66
C ALA A 45 -15.89 9.14 2.11
N GLN A 46 -16.22 9.44 0.86
CA GLN A 46 -17.46 9.00 0.22
C GLN A 46 -17.60 7.46 0.13
N VAL A 47 -16.49 6.70 0.05
CA VAL A 47 -16.55 5.24 -0.04
C VAL A 47 -16.87 4.57 1.31
N GLN A 48 -16.81 5.30 2.41
CA GLN A 48 -17.15 4.77 3.74
C GLN A 48 -18.62 4.37 3.84
N ARG A 49 -19.48 5.02 3.06
CA ARG A 49 -20.93 4.76 3.04
C ARG A 49 -21.30 3.53 2.18
N LEU A 50 -20.37 3.04 1.38
CA LEU A 50 -20.63 1.89 0.51
C LEU A 50 -20.69 0.60 1.30
N PRO A 51 -21.52 -0.38 0.87
CA PRO A 51 -21.55 -1.72 1.43
C PRO A 51 -20.16 -2.33 1.51
N LYS A 52 -19.86 -3.01 2.62
CA LYS A 52 -18.60 -3.72 2.83
C LYS A 52 -18.80 -5.21 2.56
N VAL A 53 -18.01 -5.75 1.63
CA VAL A 53 -18.14 -7.13 1.14
C VAL A 53 -17.00 -8.05 1.58
N GLY A 54 -16.43 -7.79 2.74
CA GLY A 54 -15.34 -8.60 3.31
C GLY A 54 -13.97 -8.02 3.00
N GLY A 55 -12.97 -8.86 2.84
CA GLY A 55 -11.58 -8.48 2.56
C GLY A 55 -10.85 -9.54 1.71
N LEU A 56 -9.51 -9.47 1.73
CA LEU A 56 -8.66 -10.31 0.89
C LEU A 56 -8.89 -11.83 1.08
N ALA A 57 -9.13 -12.26 2.33
CA ALA A 57 -9.24 -13.68 2.69
C ALA A 57 -10.69 -14.16 2.85
N ASP A 58 -11.63 -13.25 3.06
CA ASP A 58 -12.99 -13.54 3.50
C ASP A 58 -14.06 -12.71 2.75
N ALA A 59 -13.86 -12.50 1.46
CA ALA A 59 -14.85 -11.83 0.62
C ALA A 59 -16.18 -12.59 0.59
N HIS A 60 -17.28 -11.86 0.78
CA HIS A 60 -18.64 -12.40 0.76
C HIS A 60 -19.15 -12.56 -0.68
N ILE A 61 -18.88 -13.70 -1.30
CA ILE A 61 -19.16 -13.98 -2.72
C ILE A 61 -20.64 -13.74 -3.07
N GLU A 62 -21.58 -14.25 -2.25
CA GLU A 62 -23.02 -14.11 -2.49
C GLU A 62 -23.45 -12.63 -2.50
N ARG A 63 -22.90 -11.83 -1.59
CA ARG A 63 -23.17 -10.37 -1.54
C ARG A 63 -22.63 -9.68 -2.78
N ILE A 64 -21.42 -10.06 -3.23
CA ILE A 64 -20.81 -9.49 -4.42
C ILE A 64 -21.68 -9.80 -5.64
N VAL A 65 -22.09 -11.07 -5.83
CA VAL A 65 -22.93 -11.50 -6.96
C VAL A 65 -24.31 -10.81 -6.93
N ALA A 66 -24.93 -10.66 -5.75
CA ALA A 66 -26.21 -9.97 -5.60
C ALA A 66 -26.17 -8.50 -6.02
N LEU A 67 -25.00 -7.85 -5.94
CA LEU A 67 -24.78 -6.48 -6.43
C LEU A 67 -24.70 -6.40 -7.96
N ARG A 68 -24.67 -7.52 -8.70
CA ARG A 68 -24.53 -7.59 -10.15
C ARG A 68 -23.41 -6.67 -10.67
N PRO A 69 -22.17 -6.87 -10.22
CA PRO A 69 -21.07 -6.03 -10.66
C PRO A 69 -20.74 -6.28 -12.13
N THR A 70 -20.41 -5.22 -12.85
CA THR A 70 -19.84 -5.32 -14.20
C THR A 70 -18.34 -5.57 -14.17
N LEU A 71 -17.69 -5.29 -13.02
CA LEU A 71 -16.27 -5.52 -12.81
C LEU A 71 -15.97 -5.68 -11.32
N VAL A 72 -15.19 -6.70 -10.96
CA VAL A 72 -14.60 -6.87 -9.63
C VAL A 72 -13.08 -6.70 -9.71
N LEU A 73 -12.54 -5.78 -8.92
CA LEU A 73 -11.12 -5.49 -8.84
C LEU A 73 -10.53 -6.12 -7.58
N LEU A 74 -9.48 -6.90 -7.72
CA LEU A 74 -8.85 -7.57 -6.59
C LEU A 74 -7.35 -7.81 -6.81
N GLY A 75 -6.64 -8.08 -5.73
CA GLY A 75 -5.23 -8.48 -5.79
C GLY A 75 -5.07 -9.99 -6.04
N PRO A 76 -3.89 -10.42 -6.51
CA PRO A 76 -3.64 -11.82 -6.90
C PRO A 76 -3.70 -12.82 -5.73
N ARG A 77 -3.62 -12.34 -4.50
CA ARG A 77 -3.75 -13.16 -3.28
C ARG A 77 -5.19 -13.34 -2.80
N SER A 78 -6.17 -12.72 -3.47
CA SER A 78 -7.57 -12.88 -3.11
C SER A 78 -8.07 -14.27 -3.52
N ARG A 79 -8.65 -15.00 -2.58
CA ARG A 79 -9.28 -16.31 -2.83
C ARG A 79 -10.61 -16.20 -3.58
N ALA A 80 -11.18 -15.00 -3.65
CA ALA A 80 -12.47 -14.76 -4.29
C ALA A 80 -12.40 -14.85 -5.83
N GLY A 81 -11.22 -14.61 -6.44
CA GLY A 81 -11.08 -14.43 -7.88
C GLY A 81 -11.60 -15.62 -8.69
N ALA A 82 -11.11 -16.83 -8.41
CA ALA A 82 -11.53 -18.04 -9.13
C ALA A 82 -13.04 -18.29 -8.99
N ARG A 83 -13.56 -18.17 -7.76
CA ARG A 83 -14.99 -18.42 -7.52
C ARG A 83 -15.91 -17.41 -8.21
N LEU A 84 -15.52 -16.14 -8.24
CA LEU A 84 -16.28 -15.11 -8.95
C LEU A 84 -16.27 -15.35 -10.47
N GLN A 85 -15.13 -15.78 -11.03
CA GLN A 85 -15.02 -16.13 -12.46
C GLN A 85 -15.88 -17.35 -12.82
N GLU A 86 -15.91 -18.39 -11.99
CA GLU A 86 -16.81 -19.55 -12.16
C GLU A 86 -18.30 -19.15 -12.19
N LEU A 87 -18.67 -18.11 -11.44
CA LEU A 87 -20.02 -17.55 -11.41
C LEU A 87 -20.27 -16.52 -12.53
N GLY A 88 -19.35 -16.39 -13.50
CA GLY A 88 -19.51 -15.51 -14.65
C GLY A 88 -19.33 -14.02 -14.34
N VAL A 89 -18.80 -13.67 -13.15
CA VAL A 89 -18.52 -12.28 -12.78
C VAL A 89 -17.21 -11.83 -13.42
N PRO A 90 -17.17 -10.69 -14.14
CA PRO A 90 -15.93 -10.15 -14.69
C PRO A 90 -14.97 -9.74 -13.56
N VAL A 91 -13.74 -10.27 -13.59
CA VAL A 91 -12.71 -10.04 -12.58
C VAL A 91 -11.45 -9.52 -13.24
N LEU A 92 -10.88 -8.44 -12.70
CA LEU A 92 -9.55 -7.94 -13.05
C LEU A 92 -8.63 -8.05 -11.84
N MET A 93 -7.59 -8.88 -11.97
CA MET A 93 -6.56 -9.04 -10.95
C MET A 93 -5.39 -8.10 -11.23
N LEU A 94 -5.06 -7.24 -10.25
CA LEU A 94 -4.01 -6.23 -10.37
C LEU A 94 -3.01 -6.39 -9.23
N GLU A 95 -1.74 -6.35 -9.59
CA GLU A 95 -0.62 -6.46 -8.65
C GLU A 95 0.25 -5.19 -8.67
N ALA A 96 0.71 -4.79 -7.50
CA ALA A 96 1.54 -3.60 -7.32
C ALA A 96 2.66 -3.85 -6.28
N ARG A 97 3.64 -4.69 -6.63
CA ARG A 97 4.76 -5.04 -5.73
C ARG A 97 5.77 -3.91 -5.57
N ASN A 98 6.04 -3.16 -6.63
CA ASN A 98 7.04 -2.11 -6.73
C ASN A 98 6.50 -0.91 -7.51
N HIS A 99 7.26 0.20 -7.58
CA HIS A 99 6.81 1.43 -8.25
C HIS A 99 6.46 1.20 -9.73
N ALA A 100 7.24 0.40 -10.44
CA ALA A 100 6.95 0.08 -11.85
C ALA A 100 5.63 -0.69 -11.98
N ALA A 101 5.36 -1.64 -11.07
CA ALA A 101 4.10 -2.38 -11.04
C ALA A 101 2.91 -1.49 -10.66
N VAL A 102 3.08 -0.52 -9.75
CA VAL A 102 2.05 0.49 -9.45
C VAL A 102 1.68 1.30 -10.70
N ARG A 103 2.68 1.77 -11.46
CA ARG A 103 2.40 2.50 -12.71
C ARG A 103 1.64 1.64 -13.71
N ARG A 104 2.10 0.40 -13.96
CA ARG A 104 1.38 -0.53 -14.85
C ARG A 104 -0.05 -0.78 -14.36
N MET A 105 -0.25 -1.01 -13.06
CA MET A 105 -1.57 -1.20 -12.47
C MET A 105 -2.49 0.00 -12.77
N LEU A 106 -2.02 1.24 -12.61
CA LEU A 106 -2.81 2.44 -12.89
C LEU A 106 -3.19 2.54 -14.37
N PHE A 107 -2.27 2.24 -15.29
CA PHE A 107 -2.58 2.23 -16.72
C PHE A 107 -3.56 1.12 -17.10
N THR A 108 -3.35 -0.11 -16.62
CA THR A 108 -4.28 -1.24 -16.87
C THR A 108 -5.67 -0.96 -16.31
N LEU A 109 -5.73 -0.38 -15.11
CA LEU A 109 -7.00 0.02 -14.49
C LEU A 109 -7.68 1.13 -15.30
N GLY A 110 -6.92 2.16 -15.70
CA GLY A 110 -7.45 3.24 -16.54
C GLY A 110 -8.02 2.74 -17.85
N GLU A 111 -7.32 1.85 -18.55
CA GLU A 111 -7.81 1.18 -19.77
C GLU A 111 -9.12 0.41 -19.51
N ALA A 112 -9.17 -0.39 -18.44
CA ALA A 112 -10.35 -1.17 -18.07
C ALA A 112 -11.57 -0.29 -17.71
N LEU A 113 -11.32 0.92 -17.21
CA LEU A 113 -12.37 1.88 -16.84
C LEU A 113 -12.72 2.88 -17.96
N GLY A 114 -12.00 2.85 -19.08
CA GLY A 114 -12.17 3.81 -20.16
C GLY A 114 -11.65 5.23 -19.84
N THR A 115 -10.74 5.36 -18.89
CA THR A 115 -10.09 6.63 -18.56
C THR A 115 -9.12 7.02 -19.67
N PRO A 116 -9.13 8.28 -20.13
CA PRO A 116 -8.18 8.76 -21.13
C PRO A 116 -6.73 8.52 -20.69
N PRO A 117 -5.85 7.97 -21.55
CA PRO A 117 -4.44 7.70 -21.21
C PRO A 117 -3.69 8.93 -20.69
N THR A 118 -4.04 10.11 -21.18
CA THR A 118 -3.46 11.38 -20.71
C THR A 118 -3.80 11.70 -19.25
N GLN A 119 -5.01 11.36 -18.80
CA GLN A 119 -5.41 11.51 -17.41
C GLN A 119 -4.67 10.52 -16.50
N VAL A 120 -4.50 9.26 -16.94
CA VAL A 120 -3.71 8.27 -16.19
C VAL A 120 -2.25 8.71 -16.10
N ALA A 121 -1.69 9.20 -17.22
CA ALA A 121 -0.31 9.71 -17.25
C ALA A 121 -0.12 10.91 -16.31
N ALA A 122 -1.09 11.82 -16.23
CA ALA A 122 -1.07 12.96 -15.31
C ALA A 122 -1.08 12.49 -13.84
N LEU A 123 -1.92 11.49 -13.48
CA LEU A 123 -1.94 10.92 -12.14
C LEU A 123 -0.60 10.26 -11.76
N VAL A 124 0.02 9.53 -12.69
CA VAL A 124 1.33 8.90 -12.49
C VAL A 124 2.42 9.97 -12.35
N ALA A 125 2.39 11.01 -13.18
CA ALA A 125 3.35 12.11 -13.10
C ALA A 125 3.24 12.87 -11.76
N GLN A 126 2.02 13.11 -11.27
CA GLN A 126 1.80 13.73 -9.97
C GLN A 126 2.36 12.86 -8.84
N MET A 127 2.08 11.55 -8.83
CA MET A 127 2.66 10.61 -7.87
C MET A 127 4.19 10.66 -7.86
N ASP A 128 4.83 10.70 -9.03
CA ASP A 128 6.28 10.78 -9.14
C ASP A 128 6.86 12.12 -8.68
N ALA A 129 6.15 13.21 -8.95
CA ALA A 129 6.51 14.54 -8.49
C ALA A 129 6.45 14.63 -6.96
N ASP A 130 5.38 14.09 -6.34
CA ASP A 130 5.21 14.07 -4.89
C ASP A 130 6.29 13.25 -4.19
N LEU A 131 6.64 12.07 -4.76
CA LEU A 131 7.77 11.25 -4.27
C LEU A 131 9.09 12.03 -4.33
N SER A 132 9.33 12.78 -5.42
CA SER A 132 10.55 13.58 -5.59
C SER A 132 10.56 14.78 -4.64
N ALA A 133 9.43 15.43 -4.45
CA ALA A 133 9.27 16.52 -3.49
C ALA A 133 9.51 16.05 -2.05
N ALA A 134 8.99 14.86 -1.67
CA ALA A 134 9.28 14.27 -0.37
C ALA A 134 10.78 14.00 -0.18
N ALA A 135 11.45 13.44 -1.20
CA ALA A 135 12.90 13.18 -1.15
C ALA A 135 13.73 14.49 -1.00
N ALA A 136 13.30 15.55 -1.63
CA ALA A 136 13.96 16.87 -1.49
C ALA A 136 13.83 17.45 -0.07
N ARG A 137 12.77 17.10 0.66
CA ARG A 137 12.51 17.54 2.04
C ARG A 137 13.31 16.77 3.10
N LEU A 138 13.88 15.60 2.75
CA LEU A 138 14.68 14.82 3.71
C LEU A 138 15.96 15.61 4.04
N PRO A 139 16.24 15.90 5.34
CA PRO A 139 17.45 16.57 5.77
C PRO A 139 18.71 15.86 5.29
N ALA A 140 19.74 16.63 4.89
CA ALA A 140 20.99 16.06 4.40
C ALA A 140 21.66 15.11 5.42
N ALA A 141 21.53 15.41 6.72
CA ALA A 141 22.06 14.58 7.80
C ALA A 141 21.41 13.20 7.93
N LEU A 142 20.21 13.02 7.36
CA LEU A 142 19.50 11.74 7.36
C LEU A 142 19.74 10.91 6.09
N ARG A 143 20.35 11.49 5.06
CA ARG A 143 20.65 10.77 3.82
C ARG A 143 21.69 9.68 4.07
N GLY A 144 21.46 8.50 3.47
CA GLY A 144 22.31 7.33 3.65
C GLY A 144 22.11 6.61 4.99
N ARG A 145 21.28 7.12 5.89
CA ARG A 145 20.95 6.43 7.14
C ARG A 145 20.14 5.16 6.87
N THR A 146 20.35 4.17 7.72
CA THR A 146 19.72 2.86 7.61
C THR A 146 18.36 2.81 8.28
N VAL A 147 17.40 2.11 7.63
CA VAL A 147 16.03 2.00 8.16
C VAL A 147 15.51 0.57 8.08
N TYR A 148 14.78 0.16 9.10
CA TYR A 148 13.93 -1.01 9.14
C TYR A 148 12.47 -0.59 9.12
N VAL A 149 11.69 -1.10 8.16
CA VAL A 149 10.25 -0.86 8.10
C VAL A 149 9.52 -2.16 8.43
N GLU A 150 8.84 -2.18 9.58
CA GLU A 150 8.02 -3.29 10.04
C GLU A 150 6.59 -3.14 9.52
N ILE A 151 6.06 -4.21 8.91
CA ILE A 151 4.73 -4.19 8.28
C ILE A 151 3.67 -5.00 9.01
N SER A 152 4.04 -5.80 10.01
CA SER A 152 3.10 -6.60 10.80
C SER A 152 3.69 -7.02 12.15
N ALA A 153 2.81 -7.41 13.11
CA ALA A 153 3.18 -7.83 14.46
C ALA A 153 4.06 -9.10 14.52
N ALA A 154 3.88 -10.06 13.60
CA ALA A 154 4.89 -11.09 13.37
C ALA A 154 5.97 -10.42 12.53
N PRO A 155 7.20 -10.17 13.05
CA PRO A 155 8.09 -9.17 12.47
C PRO A 155 8.41 -9.47 11.01
N HIS A 156 7.57 -8.93 10.10
CA HIS A 156 7.82 -8.93 8.67
C HIS A 156 8.34 -7.55 8.29
N GLY A 157 9.45 -7.52 7.59
CA GLY A 157 10.05 -6.30 7.05
C GLY A 157 9.70 -6.10 5.58
N ALA A 158 9.51 -4.85 5.20
CA ALA A 158 9.47 -4.44 3.80
C ALA A 158 10.90 -4.50 3.23
N SER A 159 11.13 -5.32 2.21
CA SER A 159 12.45 -5.44 1.58
C SER A 159 12.66 -4.35 0.51
N ASN A 160 13.89 -4.27 0.01
CA ASN A 160 14.26 -3.45 -1.14
C ASN A 160 13.46 -3.79 -2.43
N GLN A 161 12.81 -4.96 -2.51
CA GLN A 161 11.98 -5.37 -3.65
C GLN A 161 10.51 -4.95 -3.52
N SER A 162 10.13 -4.27 -2.43
CA SER A 162 8.79 -3.76 -2.22
C SER A 162 8.66 -2.30 -2.63
N PHE A 163 7.43 -1.87 -2.96
CA PHE A 163 7.14 -0.45 -3.20
C PHE A 163 7.52 0.44 -1.99
N ILE A 164 7.43 -0.09 -0.76
CA ILE A 164 7.89 0.60 0.45
C ILE A 164 9.41 0.73 0.45
N GLY A 165 10.13 -0.35 0.15
CA GLY A 165 11.59 -0.32 0.08
C GLY A 165 12.11 0.58 -1.03
N GLU A 166 11.45 0.61 -2.20
CA GLU A 166 11.79 1.56 -3.27
C GLU A 166 11.49 3.01 -2.86
N THR A 167 10.40 3.27 -2.10
CA THR A 167 10.11 4.59 -1.55
C THR A 167 11.22 5.03 -0.57
N VAL A 168 11.63 4.15 0.34
CA VAL A 168 12.75 4.39 1.27
C VAL A 168 14.03 4.73 0.51
N ALA A 169 14.37 3.97 -0.51
CA ALA A 169 15.56 4.24 -1.34
C ALA A 169 15.45 5.58 -2.09
N ARG A 170 14.27 5.90 -2.63
CA ARG A 170 14.03 7.17 -3.33
C ARG A 170 14.12 8.39 -2.40
N LEU A 171 13.79 8.22 -1.13
CA LEU A 171 14.02 9.25 -0.10
C LEU A 171 15.51 9.46 0.21
N GLY A 172 16.40 8.57 -0.24
CA GLY A 172 17.83 8.62 0.04
C GLY A 172 18.24 7.89 1.32
N LEU A 173 17.37 7.00 1.83
CA LEU A 173 17.63 6.11 2.98
C LEU A 173 18.07 4.73 2.51
N VAL A 174 18.69 3.95 3.39
CA VAL A 174 19.17 2.59 3.11
C VAL A 174 18.31 1.58 3.86
N ASN A 175 17.58 0.73 3.16
CA ASN A 175 16.79 -0.33 3.77
C ASN A 175 17.70 -1.47 4.25
N VAL A 176 17.63 -1.84 5.54
CA VAL A 176 18.43 -2.98 6.07
C VAL A 176 17.89 -4.33 5.64
N VAL A 177 16.61 -4.39 5.23
CA VAL A 177 15.96 -5.62 4.77
C VAL A 177 16.20 -5.79 3.28
N GLN A 178 17.11 -6.71 2.95
CA GLN A 178 17.45 -7.03 1.56
C GLN A 178 16.85 -8.37 1.16
N SER A 179 16.36 -8.46 -0.06
CA SER A 179 15.86 -9.68 -0.68
C SER A 179 16.13 -9.65 -2.17
N GLU A 180 16.29 -10.80 -2.79
CA GLU A 180 16.46 -10.92 -4.24
C GLU A 180 15.12 -10.89 -4.99
N SER A 181 14.02 -11.33 -4.34
CA SER A 181 12.73 -11.51 -5.03
C SER A 181 11.51 -11.22 -4.17
N ALA A 182 11.58 -11.39 -2.84
CA ALA A 182 10.41 -11.27 -1.97
C ALA A 182 10.23 -9.83 -1.47
N PRO A 183 9.06 -9.19 -1.71
CA PRO A 183 8.80 -7.83 -1.27
C PRO A 183 8.66 -7.71 0.25
N PHE A 184 8.20 -8.77 0.90
CA PHE A 184 7.99 -8.81 2.35
C PHE A 184 8.54 -10.12 2.89
N ILE A 185 9.42 -10.05 3.91
CA ILE A 185 10.05 -11.21 4.49
C ILE A 185 9.92 -11.22 6.01
N LYS A 186 9.79 -12.42 6.57
CA LYS A 186 9.86 -12.60 8.02
C LYS A 186 11.29 -12.30 8.48
N ILE A 187 11.43 -11.42 9.45
CA ILE A 187 12.72 -10.98 9.95
C ILE A 187 13.22 -11.94 11.05
N ASN A 188 14.45 -12.43 10.88
CA ASN A 188 15.19 -12.99 11.99
C ASN A 188 15.72 -11.82 12.84
N PRO A 189 15.41 -11.76 14.16
CA PRO A 189 15.91 -10.71 15.05
C PRO A 189 17.44 -10.53 15.00
N GLU A 190 18.21 -11.60 14.81
CA GLU A 190 19.65 -11.55 14.68
C GLU A 190 20.14 -10.70 13.50
N LEU A 191 19.35 -10.60 12.43
CA LEU A 191 19.69 -9.75 11.29
C LEU A 191 19.82 -8.30 11.73
N LEU A 192 18.87 -7.81 12.52
CA LEU A 192 18.86 -6.44 13.00
C LEU A 192 19.96 -6.19 14.07
N LEU A 193 20.35 -7.21 14.82
CA LEU A 193 21.48 -7.12 15.75
C LEU A 193 22.83 -7.07 15.03
N ARG A 194 22.97 -7.77 13.92
CA ARG A 194 24.18 -7.74 13.07
C ARG A 194 24.29 -6.49 12.18
N ARG A 195 23.16 -5.96 11.77
CA ARG A 195 23.05 -4.75 10.94
C ARG A 195 22.01 -3.81 11.54
N PRO A 196 22.36 -3.17 12.67
CA PRO A 196 21.41 -2.33 13.39
C PRO A 196 20.96 -1.16 12.52
N PRO A 197 19.63 -0.94 12.37
CA PRO A 197 19.12 0.22 11.68
C PRO A 197 19.32 1.48 12.52
N ASP A 198 19.52 2.62 11.85
CA ASP A 198 19.45 3.94 12.50
C ASP A 198 18.02 4.29 12.91
N PHE A 199 17.04 3.86 12.10
CA PHE A 199 15.61 4.13 12.33
C PHE A 199 14.78 2.86 12.23
N ILE A 200 13.73 2.78 13.06
CA ILE A 200 12.69 1.73 12.98
C ILE A 200 11.36 2.43 12.70
N ILE A 201 10.62 1.96 11.69
CA ILE A 201 9.32 2.49 11.28
C ILE A 201 8.30 1.36 11.32
N GLY A 202 7.11 1.62 11.84
CA GLY A 202 6.01 0.64 11.84
C GLY A 202 4.81 1.10 12.64
N ALA A 203 3.82 0.22 12.77
CA ALA A 203 2.60 0.53 13.48
C ALA A 203 2.85 0.74 14.98
N ARG A 204 2.26 1.78 15.56
CA ARG A 204 2.35 2.04 17.01
C ARG A 204 2.00 0.80 17.83
N ALA A 205 0.92 0.11 17.46
CA ALA A 205 0.46 -1.08 18.17
C ALA A 205 1.51 -2.22 18.21
N THR A 206 2.38 -2.33 17.20
CA THR A 206 3.43 -3.36 17.16
C THR A 206 4.74 -2.90 17.77
N LEU A 207 5.02 -1.58 17.73
CA LEU A 207 6.29 -1.03 18.20
C LEU A 207 6.27 -0.56 19.67
N THR A 208 5.10 -0.52 20.33
CA THR A 208 5.00 -0.07 21.73
C THR A 208 5.86 -0.93 22.67
N HIS A 209 5.97 -2.25 22.44
CA HIS A 209 6.72 -3.19 23.24
C HIS A 209 8.03 -3.65 22.58
N LEU A 210 8.62 -2.77 21.77
CA LEU A 210 9.79 -3.11 20.96
C LEU A 210 10.99 -3.55 21.81
N ALA A 211 11.22 -2.90 22.95
CA ALA A 211 12.31 -3.20 23.87
C ALA A 211 12.14 -4.55 24.60
N GLU A 212 10.91 -5.06 24.69
CA GLU A 212 10.63 -6.37 25.33
C GLU A 212 10.97 -7.55 24.40
N ARG A 213 11.15 -7.30 23.12
CA ARG A 213 11.55 -8.34 22.17
C ARG A 213 12.99 -8.79 22.43
N PRO A 214 13.30 -10.11 22.36
CA PRO A 214 14.65 -10.61 22.62
C PRO A 214 15.74 -9.90 21.81
N GLY A 215 16.66 -9.25 22.53
CA GLY A 215 17.80 -8.52 21.95
C GLY A 215 17.51 -7.11 21.42
N TRP A 216 16.24 -6.71 21.24
CA TRP A 216 15.91 -5.42 20.61
C TRP A 216 16.18 -4.21 21.52
N ALA A 217 16.17 -4.38 22.83
CA ALA A 217 16.61 -3.35 23.77
C ALA A 217 18.07 -2.89 23.55
N LEU A 218 18.89 -3.72 22.88
CA LEU A 218 20.28 -3.38 22.55
C LEU A 218 20.43 -2.58 21.26
N LEU A 219 19.38 -2.52 20.43
CA LEU A 219 19.42 -1.76 19.17
C LEU A 219 19.60 -0.26 19.46
N PRO A 220 20.57 0.40 18.80
CA PRO A 220 20.77 1.85 18.93
C PRO A 220 19.50 2.65 18.67
N ALA A 221 18.72 2.29 17.64
CA ALA A 221 17.47 2.94 17.32
C ALA A 221 16.45 2.89 18.48
N VAL A 222 16.40 1.79 19.24
CA VAL A 222 15.51 1.65 20.39
C VAL A 222 16.02 2.49 21.57
N ARG A 223 17.31 2.40 21.87
CA ARG A 223 17.95 3.13 22.99
C ARG A 223 17.88 4.63 22.81
N GLN A 224 18.04 5.11 21.57
CA GLN A 224 18.05 6.53 21.21
C GLN A 224 16.66 7.04 20.80
N ARG A 225 15.61 6.22 20.96
CA ARG A 225 14.23 6.58 20.58
C ARG A 225 14.06 6.98 19.11
N GLN A 226 14.88 6.39 18.23
CA GLN A 226 14.81 6.60 16.78
C GLN A 226 13.75 5.67 16.16
N VAL A 227 12.53 5.72 16.71
CA VAL A 227 11.42 4.84 16.36
C VAL A 227 10.22 5.66 15.90
N CYS A 228 9.90 5.58 14.62
CA CYS A 228 8.74 6.22 13.99
C CYS A 228 7.52 5.32 14.15
N GLN A 229 6.67 5.65 15.12
CA GLN A 229 5.44 4.91 15.41
C GLN A 229 4.25 5.53 14.67
N LEU A 230 3.76 4.81 13.66
CA LEU A 230 2.62 5.22 12.86
C LEU A 230 1.31 4.77 13.51
N ASP A 231 0.31 5.64 13.53
CA ASP A 231 -1.06 5.25 13.86
C ASP A 231 -1.66 4.38 12.74
N GLU A 232 -2.88 3.90 12.93
CA GLU A 232 -3.55 2.99 11.99
C GLU A 232 -3.74 3.64 10.61
N GLU A 233 -4.11 4.93 10.55
CA GLU A 233 -4.33 5.65 9.30
C GLU A 233 -3.03 5.81 8.51
N ARG A 234 -1.97 6.29 9.16
CA ARG A 234 -0.64 6.46 8.56
C ARG A 234 -0.02 5.13 8.14
N MET A 235 -0.17 4.09 8.97
CA MET A 235 0.27 2.76 8.60
C MET A 235 -0.53 2.22 7.42
N GLY A 236 -1.84 2.42 7.41
CA GLY A 236 -2.69 2.09 6.27
C GLY A 236 -2.26 2.78 4.99
N LEU A 237 -1.92 4.07 5.04
CA LEU A 237 -1.39 4.82 3.90
C LEU A 237 -0.07 4.21 3.39
N LEU A 238 0.87 3.89 4.29
CA LEU A 238 2.16 3.28 3.94
C LEU A 238 2.01 1.90 3.27
N LEU A 239 1.01 1.12 3.69
CA LEU A 239 0.80 -0.25 3.20
C LEU A 239 0.00 -0.33 1.89
N ARG A 240 -0.44 0.79 1.32
CA ARG A 240 -1.27 0.84 0.10
C ARG A 240 -0.45 1.25 -1.12
N PRO A 241 -0.08 0.28 -1.99
CA PRO A 241 0.59 0.61 -3.24
C PRO A 241 -0.39 1.31 -4.20
N GLY A 242 -0.15 2.57 -4.51
CA GLY A 242 -1.05 3.36 -5.34
C GLY A 242 -0.56 4.78 -5.56
N HIS A 243 -1.43 5.62 -6.11
CA HIS A 243 -1.10 7.01 -6.44
C HIS A 243 -0.74 7.88 -5.22
N ARG A 244 -1.13 7.45 -3.99
CA ARG A 244 -0.82 8.17 -2.75
C ARG A 244 0.55 7.82 -2.14
N MET A 245 1.40 7.09 -2.85
CA MET A 245 2.76 6.78 -2.35
C MET A 245 3.61 8.02 -2.08
N GLY A 246 3.39 9.13 -2.82
CA GLY A 246 4.02 10.42 -2.54
C GLY A 246 3.61 10.98 -1.18
N GLU A 247 2.32 10.92 -0.84
CA GLU A 247 1.80 11.32 0.48
C GLU A 247 2.41 10.46 1.60
N ALA A 248 2.51 9.15 1.39
CA ALA A 248 3.20 8.24 2.32
C ALA A 248 4.68 8.62 2.49
N ALA A 249 5.36 9.00 1.42
CA ALA A 249 6.76 9.44 1.46
C ALA A 249 6.91 10.74 2.27
N HIS A 250 6.04 11.73 2.06
CA HIS A 250 6.02 12.95 2.89
C HIS A 250 5.81 12.64 4.37
N MET A 251 4.84 11.79 4.68
CA MET A 251 4.56 11.34 6.05
C MET A 251 5.77 10.67 6.70
N LEU A 252 6.52 9.85 5.96
CA LEU A 252 7.76 9.24 6.46
C LEU A 252 8.83 10.30 6.75
N VAL A 253 9.02 11.27 5.86
CA VAL A 253 9.99 12.36 6.07
C VAL A 253 9.64 13.19 7.30
N ASP A 254 8.36 13.55 7.47
CA ASP A 254 7.91 14.31 8.62
C ASP A 254 8.14 13.52 9.92
N CYS A 255 7.77 12.24 9.95
CA CYS A 255 8.01 11.39 11.11
C CYS A 255 9.51 11.30 11.48
N LEU A 256 10.40 11.14 10.50
CA LEU A 256 11.84 11.06 10.76
C LEU A 256 12.44 12.40 11.23
N ARG A 257 11.90 13.52 10.77
CA ARG A 257 12.33 14.87 11.21
C ARG A 257 11.91 15.20 12.64
N ASP A 258 10.77 14.65 13.06
CA ASP A 258 10.21 14.88 14.40
C ASP A 258 10.85 14.00 15.48
N LEU A 259 11.73 13.06 15.11
CA LEU A 259 12.49 12.25 16.06
C LEU A 259 13.55 13.11 16.78
N PRO A 260 13.86 12.78 18.05
CA PRO A 260 14.90 13.49 18.78
C PRO A 260 16.24 13.36 18.05
N PRO A 261 17.15 14.34 18.16
CA PRO A 261 18.49 14.20 17.58
C PRO A 261 19.17 12.96 18.19
N PRO A 262 19.89 12.17 17.38
CA PRO A 262 20.67 11.04 17.90
C PRO A 262 21.73 11.57 18.88
N SER A 263 21.78 10.96 20.07
CA SER A 263 22.73 11.29 21.13
C SER A 263 24.15 10.79 20.81
#